data_75e79ccb7cb5cc30eb8fe52b65a59935
#
_entry.id   75e79ccb7cb5cc30eb8fe52b65a59935
#
_cell.length_a   1.000
_cell.length_b   1.000
_cell.length_c   1.000
_cell.angle_alpha   90.00
_cell.angle_beta   90.00
_cell.angle_gamma   90.00
#
_symmetry.space_group_name_H-M   'P 1'
#
loop_
_entity.id
_entity.type
_entity.pdbx_description
1 polymer ?
#
loop_
_entity_poly.entity_id
_entity_poly.type
_entity_poly.pdbx_seq_one_letter_code
_entity_poly.pdbx_strand_id
1 'polypeptide(L)'
;ARRQRQMCIRDRKKAESGNIERFFADVNREYELLIDRSNDIPADERRQRLDAVSKRLRDCVLSDILERRTRTDVEKYYKDDMESQGLIFPKIVGPNNLEYIMDDELAQLFSDTMTIIAPTEAEKLQTDEWLKYFRYRAIEYFTDPANERKHTGRGNRGVNDVAKQLATIMQILLVKRLESSFTAFTQSLLNLRRYTENMIKMWENDTIFVCPQIDVNKELDYEAKTLKRGKRVSFNDCVEDIRAKITKLTEQGRNEKGQNAEYNRKDFKEEYYIQLKEDFRLISNLYDRWAKNPQDPKFDAFKENIKPELFNPQKNTSGKLVIFSEAINTVQSLARAVKAKGYKALVITAANRDEMEHTIEENFDANYEGVWKDDYNVIITTEVLAEGVNLHRANVILNYDTPWNSTRLMQRIGRVNRIGSKEPFVYVYNFMPSAEGDAQIQLVRKAHTKLQSFHVLFGEDSKIFSEEESMVHYG
;
A
#
# COMPACT_ATOMS: atom_id res chain seq x y z
N ALA A 1 -18.16 12.23 -30.97
CA ALA A 1 -17.48 13.50 -31.29
C ALA A 1 -18.38 14.74 -31.07
N ARG A 2 -19.65 14.77 -31.56
CA ARG A 2 -20.56 15.92 -31.41
C ARG A 2 -21.04 16.11 -29.95
N ARG A 3 -21.34 15.03 -29.22
CA ARG A 3 -21.68 15.06 -27.78
C ARG A 3 -20.47 15.48 -26.91
N GLN A 4 -19.28 14.98 -27.21
CA GLN A 4 -18.05 15.42 -26.52
C GLN A 4 -17.75 16.92 -26.76
N ARG A 5 -17.93 17.44 -27.97
CA ARG A 5 -17.77 18.87 -28.24
C ARG A 5 -18.81 19.75 -27.52
N GLN A 6 -20.05 19.31 -27.38
CA GLN A 6 -21.08 20.01 -26.62
C GLN A 6 -20.81 20.00 -25.12
N MET A 7 -20.29 18.88 -24.58
CA MET A 7 -19.83 18.77 -23.19
C MET A 7 -18.70 19.78 -22.89
N CYS A 8 -17.65 19.81 -23.72
CA CYS A 8 -16.54 20.77 -23.58
C CYS A 8 -16.99 22.25 -23.67
N ILE A 9 -18.02 22.58 -24.42
CA ILE A 9 -18.53 23.96 -24.54
C ILE A 9 -19.35 24.35 -23.31
N ARG A 10 -20.11 23.44 -22.71
CA ARG A 10 -20.88 23.66 -21.49
C ARG A 10 -19.96 23.81 -20.29
N ASP A 11 -18.93 22.98 -20.18
CA ASP A 11 -17.91 22.99 -19.13
C ASP A 11 -17.11 24.30 -19.15
N ARG A 12 -16.79 24.81 -20.36
CA ARG A 12 -16.12 26.12 -20.52
C ARG A 12 -16.95 27.30 -20.04
N LYS A 13 -18.27 27.22 -20.09
CA LYS A 13 -19.16 28.30 -19.65
C LYS A 13 -19.37 28.34 -18.14
N LYS A 14 -19.19 27.22 -17.44
CA LYS A 14 -19.37 27.12 -15.99
C LYS A 14 -18.07 27.33 -15.22
N ALA A 15 -16.90 27.08 -15.81
CA ALA A 15 -15.64 27.40 -15.17
C ALA A 15 -15.54 28.92 -15.04
N GLU A 16 -15.35 29.42 -13.82
CA GLU A 16 -15.25 30.85 -13.47
C GLU A 16 -14.24 31.62 -14.35
N SER A 17 -13.24 30.91 -14.90
CA SER A 17 -12.20 31.46 -15.76
C SER A 17 -12.45 31.25 -17.28
N GLY A 18 -13.55 30.61 -17.68
CA GLY A 18 -13.80 30.24 -19.08
C GLY A 18 -12.82 29.22 -19.69
N ASN A 19 -11.81 28.79 -18.92
CA ASN A 19 -10.79 27.81 -19.32
C ASN A 19 -10.68 26.73 -18.25
N ILE A 20 -11.04 25.49 -18.61
CA ILE A 20 -11.07 24.36 -17.67
C ILE A 20 -9.67 23.97 -17.16
N GLU A 21 -8.63 24.11 -17.99
CA GLU A 21 -7.25 23.82 -17.56
C GLU A 21 -6.79 24.81 -16.49
N ARG A 22 -7.11 26.10 -16.68
CA ARG A 22 -6.81 27.14 -15.70
C ARG A 22 -7.59 26.93 -14.41
N PHE A 23 -8.87 26.56 -14.50
CA PHE A 23 -9.70 26.24 -13.36
C PHE A 23 -9.08 25.10 -12.52
N PHE A 24 -8.69 23.99 -13.16
CA PHE A 24 -8.03 22.89 -12.44
C PHE A 24 -6.66 23.26 -11.89
N ALA A 25 -5.89 24.08 -12.60
CA ALA A 25 -4.61 24.57 -12.11
C ALA A 25 -4.77 25.44 -10.85
N ASP A 26 -5.78 26.32 -10.82
CA ASP A 26 -6.08 27.19 -9.67
C ASP A 26 -6.60 26.35 -8.48
N VAL A 27 -7.49 25.40 -8.72
CA VAL A 27 -8.01 24.47 -7.71
C VAL A 27 -6.87 23.61 -7.12
N ASN A 28 -6.01 23.07 -7.96
CA ASN A 28 -4.89 22.26 -7.49
C ASN A 28 -3.89 23.07 -6.67
N ARG A 29 -3.57 24.29 -7.11
CA ARG A 29 -2.69 25.19 -6.37
C ARG A 29 -3.24 25.50 -4.98
N GLU A 30 -4.54 25.84 -4.89
CA GLU A 30 -5.19 26.12 -3.62
C GLU A 30 -5.23 24.88 -2.72
N TYR A 31 -5.51 23.72 -3.28
CA TYR A 31 -5.50 22.45 -2.57
C TYR A 31 -4.10 22.11 -2.02
N GLU A 32 -3.05 22.26 -2.81
CA GLU A 32 -1.67 22.03 -2.38
C GLU A 32 -1.25 22.97 -1.25
N LEU A 33 -1.61 24.26 -1.34
CA LEU A 33 -1.36 25.23 -0.27
C LEU A 33 -2.07 24.85 1.05
N LEU A 34 -3.25 24.26 0.95
CA LEU A 34 -4.03 23.85 2.14
C LEU A 34 -3.54 22.54 2.74
N ILE A 35 -2.92 21.65 1.95
CA ILE A 35 -2.32 20.41 2.43
C ILE A 35 -0.96 20.68 3.08
N ASP A 36 -0.21 21.65 2.56
CA ASP A 36 1.10 22.01 3.09
C ASP A 36 0.95 22.79 4.41
N ARG A 37 1.45 22.22 5.51
CA ARG A 37 1.40 22.83 6.85
C ARG A 37 2.58 23.73 7.17
N SER A 38 3.57 23.83 6.32
CA SER A 38 4.55 24.91 6.45
C SER A 38 3.88 26.28 6.32
N ASN A 39 2.69 26.31 5.73
CA ASN A 39 1.81 27.47 5.72
C ASN A 39 1.04 27.55 7.04
N ASP A 40 1.22 28.65 7.76
CA ASP A 40 0.65 28.92 9.08
C ASP A 40 -0.85 29.28 9.00
N ILE A 41 -1.68 28.34 8.50
CA ILE A 41 -3.13 28.49 8.35
C ILE A 41 -3.81 27.78 9.53
N PRO A 42 -4.67 28.48 10.31
CA PRO A 42 -5.43 27.88 11.40
C PRO A 42 -6.28 26.68 10.92
N ALA A 43 -6.45 25.68 11.78
CA ALA A 43 -7.12 24.42 11.43
C ALA A 43 -8.54 24.63 10.92
N ASP A 44 -9.32 25.51 11.56
CA ASP A 44 -10.71 25.81 11.19
C ASP A 44 -10.79 26.55 9.84
N GLU A 45 -9.90 27.52 9.61
CA GLU A 45 -9.82 28.24 8.33
C GLU A 45 -9.41 27.29 7.20
N ARG A 46 -8.41 26.43 7.45
CA ARG A 46 -7.96 25.40 6.52
C ARG A 46 -9.10 24.49 6.10
N ARG A 47 -9.91 24.06 7.07
CA ARG A 47 -11.09 23.22 6.83
C ARG A 47 -12.13 23.94 5.98
N GLN A 48 -12.51 25.16 6.34
CA GLN A 48 -13.47 25.95 5.58
C GLN A 48 -13.03 26.17 4.13
N ARG A 49 -11.73 26.42 3.91
CA ARG A 49 -11.19 26.61 2.56
C ARG A 49 -11.14 25.31 1.77
N LEU A 50 -10.83 24.15 2.40
CA LEU A 50 -10.94 22.83 1.75
C LEU A 50 -12.38 22.52 1.34
N ASP A 51 -13.35 22.83 2.18
CA ASP A 51 -14.77 22.69 1.88
C ASP A 51 -15.19 23.58 0.70
N ALA A 52 -14.71 24.82 0.66
CA ALA A 52 -14.96 25.75 -0.44
C ALA A 52 -14.38 25.27 -1.77
N VAL A 53 -13.13 24.78 -1.77
CA VAL A 53 -12.47 24.20 -2.96
C VAL A 53 -13.24 22.97 -3.47
N SER A 54 -13.65 22.10 -2.56
CA SER A 54 -14.43 20.91 -2.90
C SER A 54 -15.81 21.25 -3.44
N LYS A 55 -16.49 22.22 -2.83
CA LYS A 55 -17.78 22.74 -3.31
C LYS A 55 -17.67 23.35 -4.71
N ARG A 56 -16.63 24.12 -4.95
CA ARG A 56 -16.33 24.70 -6.26
C ARG A 56 -16.15 23.66 -7.36
N LEU A 57 -15.39 22.60 -7.07
CA LEU A 57 -15.21 21.45 -7.97
C LEU A 57 -16.53 20.76 -8.26
N ARG A 58 -17.34 20.51 -7.23
CA ARG A 58 -18.63 19.85 -7.37
C ARG A 58 -19.57 20.68 -8.24
N ASP A 59 -19.76 21.96 -7.89
CA ASP A 59 -20.77 22.80 -8.50
C ASP A 59 -20.41 23.22 -9.94
N CYS A 60 -19.10 23.38 -10.24
CA CYS A 60 -18.63 23.79 -11.56
C CYS A 60 -18.39 22.65 -12.53
N VAL A 61 -18.07 21.44 -12.04
CA VAL A 61 -17.65 20.33 -12.90
C VAL A 61 -18.50 19.08 -12.67
N LEU A 62 -18.59 18.60 -11.42
CA LEU A 62 -19.17 17.28 -11.14
C LEU A 62 -20.68 17.26 -11.31
N SER A 63 -21.39 18.33 -10.96
CA SER A 63 -22.87 18.40 -11.04
C SER A 63 -23.45 18.08 -12.42
N ASP A 64 -22.68 18.31 -13.49
CA ASP A 64 -23.14 18.09 -14.87
C ASP A 64 -22.74 16.75 -15.47
N ILE A 65 -21.74 16.09 -14.88
CA ILE A 65 -21.14 14.86 -15.43
C ILE A 65 -21.33 13.64 -14.54
N LEU A 66 -21.64 13.85 -13.25
CA LEU A 66 -21.79 12.81 -12.26
C LEU A 66 -23.22 12.77 -11.74
N GLU A 67 -24.00 11.79 -12.13
CA GLU A 67 -25.22 11.42 -11.44
C GLU A 67 -24.87 10.39 -10.37
N ARG A 68 -25.01 10.76 -9.11
CA ARG A 68 -24.72 9.93 -7.96
C ARG A 68 -26.00 9.59 -7.22
N ARG A 69 -26.12 8.34 -6.83
CA ARG A 69 -27.13 7.86 -5.86
C ARG A 69 -26.41 7.41 -4.62
N THR A 70 -26.64 8.10 -3.52
CA THR A 70 -26.14 7.70 -2.20
C THR A 70 -27.03 6.62 -1.62
N ARG A 71 -26.57 5.94 -0.55
CA ARG A 71 -27.41 4.99 0.21
C ARG A 71 -28.61 5.72 0.80
N THR A 72 -28.42 6.90 1.33
CA THR A 72 -29.48 7.76 1.85
C THR A 72 -30.54 8.07 0.78
N ASP A 73 -30.13 8.30 -0.47
CA ASP A 73 -31.06 8.50 -1.57
C ASP A 73 -31.86 7.22 -1.86
N VAL A 74 -31.19 6.06 -1.84
CA VAL A 74 -31.85 4.78 -2.09
C VAL A 74 -32.83 4.48 -0.95
N GLU A 75 -32.42 4.64 0.31
CA GLU A 75 -33.31 4.48 1.48
C GLU A 75 -34.50 5.44 1.46
N LYS A 76 -34.29 6.69 1.01
CA LYS A 76 -35.35 7.70 0.95
C LYS A 76 -36.36 7.44 -0.17
N TYR A 77 -35.91 7.08 -1.37
CA TYR A 77 -36.74 7.00 -2.56
C TYR A 77 -37.22 5.58 -2.91
N TYR A 78 -36.56 4.53 -2.39
CA TYR A 78 -36.87 3.13 -2.69
C TYR A 78 -37.10 2.29 -1.43
N LYS A 79 -37.53 2.92 -0.34
CA LYS A 79 -37.75 2.27 0.96
C LYS A 79 -38.72 1.10 0.86
N ASP A 80 -39.87 1.30 0.23
CA ASP A 80 -40.93 0.30 0.13
C ASP A 80 -40.46 -0.91 -0.70
N ASP A 81 -39.68 -0.67 -1.77
CA ASP A 81 -39.09 -1.74 -2.59
C ASP A 81 -38.06 -2.54 -1.80
N MET A 82 -37.22 -1.87 -1.02
CA MET A 82 -36.23 -2.53 -0.16
C MET A 82 -36.90 -3.37 0.93
N GLU A 83 -37.90 -2.82 1.60
CA GLU A 83 -38.65 -3.54 2.65
C GLU A 83 -39.40 -4.76 2.07
N SER A 84 -40.01 -4.64 0.89
CA SER A 84 -40.69 -5.76 0.22
C SER A 84 -39.77 -6.91 -0.15
N GLN A 85 -38.48 -6.61 -0.45
CA GLN A 85 -37.44 -7.57 -0.80
C GLN A 85 -36.61 -8.02 0.41
N GLY A 86 -36.87 -7.48 1.60
CA GLY A 86 -36.07 -7.74 2.80
C GLY A 86 -34.63 -7.28 2.69
N LEU A 87 -34.37 -6.24 1.88
CA LEU A 87 -33.05 -5.68 1.67
C LEU A 87 -32.77 -4.57 2.69
N ILE A 88 -31.57 -4.60 3.26
CA ILE A 88 -31.09 -3.57 4.20
C ILE A 88 -29.71 -3.08 3.77
N PHE A 89 -29.40 -1.83 4.09
CA PHE A 89 -28.03 -1.35 4.15
C PHE A 89 -27.52 -1.49 5.58
N PRO A 90 -26.48 -2.28 5.84
CA PRO A 90 -25.89 -2.34 7.16
C PRO A 90 -25.38 -0.97 7.60
N LYS A 91 -25.55 -0.64 8.87
CA LYS A 91 -24.94 0.54 9.48
C LYS A 91 -23.53 0.22 9.91
N ILE A 92 -22.57 1.10 9.59
CA ILE A 92 -21.19 0.96 10.04
C ILE A 92 -21.11 1.40 11.51
N VAL A 93 -20.50 0.54 12.33
CA VAL A 93 -20.18 0.81 13.75
C VAL A 93 -18.66 0.90 13.87
N GLY A 94 -18.19 2.01 14.33
CA GLY A 94 -16.77 2.32 14.44
C GLY A 94 -16.39 3.55 13.60
N PRO A 95 -15.09 3.74 13.31
CA PRO A 95 -13.99 2.79 13.46
C PRO A 95 -13.62 2.51 14.92
N ASN A 96 -13.42 1.23 15.26
CA ASN A 96 -12.86 0.82 16.55
C ASN A 96 -11.36 0.65 16.36
N ASN A 97 -10.56 1.48 17.02
CA ASN A 97 -9.11 1.39 16.92
C ASN A 97 -8.57 0.38 17.93
N LEU A 98 -7.83 -0.60 17.44
CA LEU A 98 -7.04 -1.48 18.27
C LEU A 98 -5.68 -0.84 18.50
N GLU A 99 -5.26 -0.78 19.75
CA GLU A 99 -4.01 -0.19 20.17
C GLU A 99 -3.02 -1.29 20.58
N TYR A 100 -1.75 -0.99 20.45
CA TYR A 100 -0.65 -1.78 20.98
C TYR A 100 0.41 -0.84 21.55
N ILE A 101 1.10 -1.31 22.58
CA ILE A 101 2.09 -0.51 23.31
C ILE A 101 3.43 -1.21 23.15
N MET A 102 4.45 -0.45 22.78
CA MET A 102 5.85 -0.87 22.80
C MET A 102 6.45 -0.51 24.15
N ASP A 103 7.30 -1.37 24.71
CA ASP A 103 8.13 -0.98 25.82
C ASP A 103 9.24 0.02 25.41
N ASP A 104 9.91 0.62 26.36
CA ASP A 104 10.89 1.68 26.08
C ASP A 104 12.04 1.20 25.18
N GLU A 105 12.50 -0.04 25.34
CA GLU A 105 13.60 -0.63 24.56
C GLU A 105 13.17 -0.83 23.10
N LEU A 106 11.97 -1.38 22.89
CA LEU A 106 11.41 -1.59 21.56
C LEU A 106 11.04 -0.26 20.88
N ALA A 107 10.48 0.69 21.63
CA ALA A 107 10.18 2.03 21.12
C ALA A 107 11.46 2.74 20.65
N GLN A 108 12.55 2.62 21.41
CA GLN A 108 13.85 3.16 21.01
C GLN A 108 14.39 2.47 19.75
N LEU A 109 14.32 1.12 19.69
CA LEU A 109 14.72 0.38 18.48
C LEU A 109 13.91 0.81 17.26
N PHE A 110 12.60 1.01 17.44
CA PHE A 110 11.71 1.47 16.39
C PHE A 110 12.07 2.88 15.90
N SER A 111 12.25 3.81 16.83
CA SER A 111 12.64 5.21 16.54
C SER A 111 14.00 5.30 15.84
N ASP A 112 15.02 4.60 16.35
CA ASP A 112 16.35 4.51 15.69
C ASP A 112 16.22 3.96 14.28
N THR A 113 15.38 2.94 14.10
CA THR A 113 15.15 2.34 12.78
C THR A 113 14.53 3.35 11.83
N MET A 114 13.53 4.12 12.27
CA MET A 114 12.90 5.15 11.45
C MET A 114 13.91 6.22 11.02
N THR A 115 14.76 6.69 11.91
CA THR A 115 15.83 7.65 11.59
C THR A 115 16.81 7.10 10.55
N ILE A 116 17.09 5.78 10.56
CA ILE A 116 18.00 5.16 9.59
C ILE A 116 17.31 4.93 8.24
N ILE A 117 16.07 4.41 8.21
CA ILE A 117 15.39 4.06 6.95
C ILE A 117 14.68 5.23 6.28
N ALA A 118 14.18 6.18 7.06
CA ALA A 118 13.34 7.29 6.59
C ALA A 118 13.55 8.58 7.40
N PRO A 119 14.79 9.11 7.47
CA PRO A 119 15.05 10.31 8.25
C PRO A 119 14.28 11.52 7.73
N THR A 120 13.89 12.40 8.63
CA THR A 120 13.41 13.75 8.32
C THR A 120 14.54 14.63 7.80
N GLU A 121 14.22 15.75 7.16
CA GLU A 121 15.25 16.69 6.68
C GLU A 121 16.10 17.24 7.85
N ALA A 122 15.50 17.42 9.03
CA ALA A 122 16.24 17.86 10.23
C ALA A 122 17.25 16.80 10.72
N GLU A 123 16.86 15.52 10.71
CA GLU A 123 17.74 14.41 11.10
C GLU A 123 18.88 14.22 10.11
N LYS A 124 18.65 14.39 8.80
CA LYS A 124 19.70 14.35 7.77
C LYS A 124 20.79 15.42 7.96
N LEU A 125 20.45 16.54 8.61
CA LEU A 125 21.42 17.59 8.94
C LEU A 125 22.26 17.25 10.18
N GLN A 126 21.79 16.32 11.02
CA GLN A 126 22.47 15.97 12.28
C GLN A 126 23.40 14.76 12.13
N THR A 127 23.06 13.83 11.22
CA THR A 127 23.83 12.61 11.04
C THR A 127 23.86 12.19 9.57
N ASP A 128 24.92 11.48 9.15
CA ASP A 128 25.02 10.83 7.85
C ASP A 128 24.72 9.32 7.94
N GLU A 129 24.36 8.82 9.11
CA GLU A 129 24.04 7.43 9.43
C GLU A 129 22.62 7.06 9.03
N TRP A 130 22.31 7.14 7.72
CA TRP A 130 21.01 6.75 7.17
C TRP A 130 21.12 6.10 5.80
N LEU A 131 20.13 5.24 5.45
CA LEU A 131 20.11 4.50 4.18
C LEU A 131 19.85 5.44 2.99
N LYS A 132 20.77 5.50 2.09
CA LYS A 132 20.69 6.30 0.85
C LYS A 132 20.24 5.46 -0.33
N TYR A 133 20.02 4.15 -0.12
CA TYR A 133 19.49 3.19 -1.09
C TYR A 133 20.30 3.09 -2.38
N PHE A 134 21.63 3.14 -2.28
CA PHE A 134 22.57 3.15 -3.41
C PHE A 134 22.38 1.96 -4.35
N ARG A 135 21.93 0.81 -3.84
CA ARG A 135 21.61 -0.33 -4.68
C ARG A 135 20.67 0.00 -5.83
N TYR A 136 19.74 0.93 -5.65
CA TYR A 136 18.77 1.37 -6.66
C TYR A 136 19.22 2.57 -7.47
N ARG A 137 20.42 3.07 -7.20
CA ARG A 137 20.98 4.31 -7.75
C ARG A 137 22.20 4.08 -8.65
N ALA A 138 22.53 2.83 -9.00
CA ALA A 138 23.70 2.49 -9.81
C ALA A 138 23.79 3.32 -11.10
N ILE A 139 22.66 3.57 -11.75
CA ILE A 139 22.59 4.32 -13.02
C ILE A 139 23.05 5.77 -12.90
N GLU A 140 23.05 6.39 -11.72
CA GLU A 140 23.57 7.75 -11.47
C GLU A 140 25.09 7.80 -11.48
N TYR A 141 25.74 6.64 -11.37
CA TYR A 141 27.18 6.52 -11.18
C TYR A 141 27.92 6.02 -12.41
N PHE A 142 27.28 5.93 -13.58
CA PHE A 142 27.98 5.65 -14.81
C PHE A 142 29.01 6.73 -15.11
N THR A 143 30.20 6.30 -15.59
CA THR A 143 31.25 7.23 -16.07
C THR A 143 30.95 7.75 -17.48
N ASP A 144 30.25 6.93 -18.29
CA ASP A 144 29.85 7.31 -19.66
C ASP A 144 28.34 7.67 -19.71
N PRO A 145 28.01 8.92 -20.09
CA PRO A 145 26.60 9.33 -20.28
C PRO A 145 25.84 8.52 -21.34
N ALA A 146 26.54 7.81 -22.24
CA ALA A 146 25.86 6.93 -23.20
C ALA A 146 25.25 5.71 -22.54
N ASN A 147 25.88 5.15 -21.50
CA ASN A 147 25.33 4.06 -20.69
C ASN A 147 24.13 4.54 -19.87
N GLU A 148 24.23 5.72 -19.29
CA GLU A 148 23.14 6.36 -18.57
C GLU A 148 21.85 6.48 -19.42
N ARG A 149 22.01 6.95 -20.67
CA ARG A 149 20.87 7.14 -21.60
C ARG A 149 20.14 5.86 -21.98
N LYS A 150 20.76 4.68 -21.91
CA LYS A 150 20.12 3.39 -22.17
C LYS A 150 19.03 3.08 -21.13
N HIS A 151 19.19 3.59 -19.91
CA HIS A 151 18.31 3.32 -18.76
C HIS A 151 17.32 4.45 -18.48
N THR A 152 17.36 5.55 -19.24
CA THR A 152 16.37 6.63 -19.14
C THR A 152 15.15 6.36 -20.02
N GLY A 153 13.97 6.65 -19.50
CA GLY A 153 12.70 6.52 -20.24
C GLY A 153 12.58 7.53 -21.40
N ARG A 154 11.58 7.33 -22.25
CA ARG A 154 11.14 8.34 -23.23
C ARG A 154 10.51 9.51 -22.48
N GLY A 155 11.21 10.60 -22.31
CA GLY A 155 10.72 11.83 -21.68
C GLY A 155 11.85 12.65 -21.07
N ASN A 156 11.57 13.91 -20.74
CA ASN A 156 12.52 14.89 -20.17
C ASN A 156 12.90 14.60 -18.69
N ARG A 157 12.70 13.38 -18.18
CA ARG A 157 13.09 13.02 -16.81
C ARG A 157 14.56 12.61 -16.78
N GLY A 158 15.35 13.31 -15.99
CA GLY A 158 16.76 12.98 -15.78
C GLY A 158 16.92 11.62 -15.08
N VAL A 159 18.07 10.98 -15.24
CA VAL A 159 18.44 9.71 -14.57
C VAL A 159 18.35 9.84 -13.06
N ASN A 160 18.78 10.97 -12.53
CA ASN A 160 18.71 11.28 -11.10
C ASN A 160 17.28 11.23 -10.56
N ASP A 161 16.29 11.61 -11.37
CA ASP A 161 14.88 11.57 -10.93
C ASP A 161 14.36 10.14 -10.83
N VAL A 162 14.72 9.27 -11.78
CA VAL A 162 14.26 7.86 -11.75
C VAL A 162 14.89 7.11 -10.58
N ALA A 163 16.19 7.27 -10.37
CA ALA A 163 16.91 6.60 -9.30
C ALA A 163 16.47 7.09 -7.90
N LYS A 164 16.28 8.40 -7.74
CA LYS A 164 15.71 8.97 -6.51
C LYS A 164 14.29 8.49 -6.25
N GLN A 165 13.46 8.38 -7.29
CA GLN A 165 12.10 7.83 -7.15
C GLN A 165 12.12 6.37 -6.67
N LEU A 166 13.02 5.53 -7.21
CA LEU A 166 13.17 4.14 -6.75
C LEU A 166 13.63 4.08 -5.29
N ALA A 167 14.60 4.89 -4.90
CA ALA A 167 15.04 4.99 -3.51
C ALA A 167 13.88 5.39 -2.57
N THR A 168 13.11 6.41 -2.95
CA THR A 168 11.94 6.86 -2.19
C THR A 168 10.86 5.77 -2.10
N ILE A 169 10.61 5.02 -3.16
CA ILE A 169 9.66 3.89 -3.14
C ILE A 169 10.13 2.83 -2.15
N MET A 170 11.43 2.49 -2.13
CA MET A 170 11.98 1.50 -1.20
C MET A 170 11.91 1.97 0.25
N GLN A 171 12.18 3.24 0.51
CA GLN A 171 11.99 3.87 1.80
C GLN A 171 10.55 3.70 2.30
N ILE A 172 9.58 4.09 1.48
CA ILE A 172 8.15 3.96 1.79
C ILE A 172 7.77 2.50 2.04
N LEU A 173 8.28 1.56 1.24
CA LEU A 173 7.99 0.14 1.41
C LEU A 173 8.56 -0.42 2.71
N LEU A 174 9.75 -0.03 3.13
CA LEU A 174 10.33 -0.46 4.40
C LEU A 174 9.56 0.09 5.60
N VAL A 175 9.18 1.37 5.58
CA VAL A 175 8.33 1.95 6.62
C VAL A 175 7.01 1.20 6.73
N LYS A 176 6.34 0.93 5.60
CA LYS A 176 5.11 0.14 5.60
C LYS A 176 5.30 -1.27 6.15
N ARG A 177 6.43 -1.90 5.89
CA ARG A 177 6.73 -3.24 6.42
C ARG A 177 6.93 -3.20 7.94
N LEU A 178 7.64 -2.19 8.44
CA LEU A 178 7.86 -1.97 9.86
C LEU A 178 6.52 -1.76 10.59
N GLU A 179 5.65 -0.92 10.06
CA GLU A 179 4.31 -0.65 10.60
C GLU A 179 3.35 -1.86 10.46
N SER A 180 3.56 -2.74 9.50
CA SER A 180 2.73 -3.93 9.31
C SER A 180 3.07 -5.02 10.31
N SER A 181 4.33 -5.46 10.34
CA SER A 181 4.78 -6.57 11.21
C SER A 181 6.29 -6.57 11.33
N PHE A 182 6.81 -6.70 12.51
CA PHE A 182 8.24 -6.78 12.77
C PHE A 182 8.88 -8.00 12.11
N THR A 183 8.16 -9.12 12.07
CA THR A 183 8.61 -10.31 11.32
C THR A 183 8.72 -10.04 9.82
N ALA A 184 7.72 -9.37 9.23
CA ALA A 184 7.74 -9.03 7.80
C ALA A 184 8.83 -8.00 7.49
N PHE A 185 9.09 -7.07 8.40
CA PHE A 185 10.15 -6.08 8.29
C PHE A 185 11.54 -6.74 8.35
N THR A 186 11.79 -7.59 9.35
CA THR A 186 13.05 -8.34 9.50
C THR A 186 13.35 -9.17 8.26
N GLN A 187 12.34 -9.83 7.69
CA GLN A 187 12.50 -10.57 6.43
C GLN A 187 12.83 -9.64 5.25
N SER A 188 12.25 -8.44 5.23
CA SER A 188 12.54 -7.43 4.20
C SER A 188 13.97 -6.90 4.31
N LEU A 189 14.47 -6.70 5.54
CA LEU A 189 15.86 -6.34 5.80
C LEU A 189 16.82 -7.46 5.35
N LEU A 190 16.49 -8.73 5.63
CA LEU A 190 17.29 -9.89 5.18
C LEU A 190 17.39 -9.90 3.64
N ASN A 191 16.28 -9.71 2.96
CA ASN A 191 16.25 -9.65 1.50
C ASN A 191 17.06 -8.47 0.97
N LEU A 192 16.90 -7.28 1.56
CA LEU A 192 17.63 -6.08 1.15
C LEU A 192 19.14 -6.25 1.38
N ARG A 193 19.55 -6.82 2.52
CA ARG A 193 20.93 -7.20 2.84
C ARG A 193 21.51 -8.13 1.76
N ARG A 194 20.82 -9.24 1.47
CA ARG A 194 21.24 -10.22 0.46
C ARG A 194 21.37 -9.58 -0.92
N TYR A 195 20.44 -8.76 -1.29
CA TYR A 195 20.43 -8.08 -2.60
C TYR A 195 21.53 -7.04 -2.71
N THR A 196 21.86 -6.34 -1.63
CA THR A 196 22.99 -5.40 -1.59
C THR A 196 24.32 -6.15 -1.62
N GLU A 197 24.41 -7.26 -0.91
CA GLU A 197 25.57 -8.19 -0.97
C GLU A 197 25.79 -8.74 -2.37
N ASN A 198 24.74 -9.11 -3.09
CA ASN A 198 24.86 -9.56 -4.48
C ASN A 198 25.44 -8.46 -5.38
N MET A 199 25.05 -7.20 -5.17
CA MET A 199 25.62 -6.08 -5.94
C MET A 199 27.10 -5.87 -5.59
N ILE A 200 27.49 -6.00 -4.32
CA ILE A 200 28.90 -5.95 -3.89
C ILE A 200 29.70 -7.09 -4.56
N LYS A 201 29.16 -8.32 -4.53
CA LYS A 201 29.80 -9.49 -5.20
C LYS A 201 29.96 -9.27 -6.72
N MET A 202 28.94 -8.70 -7.37
CA MET A 202 29.04 -8.35 -8.80
C MET A 202 30.17 -7.34 -9.05
N TRP A 203 30.28 -6.33 -8.21
CA TRP A 203 31.38 -5.35 -8.28
C TRP A 203 32.75 -6.01 -8.10
N GLU A 204 32.92 -6.81 -7.07
CA GLU A 204 34.18 -7.49 -6.75
C GLU A 204 34.64 -8.46 -7.85
N ASN A 205 33.67 -9.08 -8.57
CA ASN A 205 33.93 -9.94 -9.70
C ASN A 205 33.98 -9.20 -11.05
N ASP A 206 33.98 -7.88 -11.04
CA ASP A 206 34.01 -7.04 -12.25
C ASP A 206 32.89 -7.38 -13.26
N THR A 207 31.73 -7.79 -12.77
CA THR A 207 30.58 -8.25 -13.57
C THR A 207 29.30 -7.68 -12.98
N ILE A 208 28.83 -6.55 -13.50
CA ILE A 208 27.68 -5.82 -12.95
C ILE A 208 26.54 -5.86 -13.95
N PHE A 209 25.39 -6.39 -13.55
CA PHE A 209 24.19 -6.44 -14.38
C PHE A 209 23.21 -5.32 -14.00
N VAL A 210 22.86 -4.52 -14.99
CA VAL A 210 21.75 -3.56 -14.91
C VAL A 210 20.68 -4.01 -15.91
N CYS A 211 19.65 -4.72 -15.40
CA CYS A 211 18.67 -5.44 -16.22
C CYS A 211 17.26 -5.17 -15.71
N PRO A 212 16.51 -4.21 -16.26
CA PRO A 212 15.15 -3.91 -15.85
C PRO A 212 14.14 -5.05 -16.06
N GLN A 213 14.43 -5.97 -17.00
CA GLN A 213 13.52 -7.07 -17.37
C GLN A 213 13.95 -8.43 -16.81
N ILE A 214 15.06 -8.50 -16.11
CA ILE A 214 15.60 -9.72 -15.50
C ILE A 214 15.73 -9.48 -14.00
N ASP A 215 15.13 -10.34 -13.20
CA ASP A 215 15.37 -10.33 -11.75
C ASP A 215 16.74 -10.92 -11.44
N VAL A 216 17.77 -10.07 -11.50
CA VAL A 216 19.17 -10.43 -11.26
C VAL A 216 19.36 -11.08 -9.90
N ASN A 217 18.61 -10.66 -8.86
CA ASN A 217 18.76 -11.24 -7.51
C ASN A 217 18.23 -12.65 -7.43
N LYS A 218 17.12 -12.93 -8.12
CA LYS A 218 16.58 -14.28 -8.23
C LYS A 218 17.56 -15.19 -9.01
N GLU A 219 18.21 -14.64 -10.02
CA GLU A 219 19.21 -15.39 -10.79
C GLU A 219 20.51 -15.63 -9.99
N LEU A 220 20.89 -14.74 -9.09
CA LEU A 220 22.04 -14.88 -8.21
C LEU A 220 21.73 -15.65 -6.92
N ASP A 221 20.53 -16.20 -6.76
CA ASP A 221 20.19 -17.10 -5.65
C ASP A 221 20.72 -18.51 -5.89
N TYR A 222 22.05 -18.68 -5.73
CA TYR A 222 22.73 -19.95 -5.97
C TYR A 222 22.34 -21.04 -4.98
N GLU A 223 21.90 -20.69 -3.76
CA GLU A 223 21.40 -21.66 -2.77
C GLU A 223 20.09 -22.27 -3.23
N ALA A 224 19.10 -21.45 -3.60
CA ALA A 224 17.84 -21.94 -4.14
C ALA A 224 18.03 -22.71 -5.45
N LYS A 225 18.95 -22.26 -6.32
CA LYS A 225 19.30 -22.99 -7.55
C LYS A 225 20.00 -24.33 -7.27
N THR A 226 20.86 -24.39 -6.28
CA THR A 226 21.54 -25.65 -5.84
C THR A 226 20.50 -26.66 -5.38
N LEU A 227 19.56 -26.27 -4.53
CA LEU A 227 18.46 -27.12 -4.07
C LEU A 227 17.59 -27.60 -5.25
N LYS A 228 17.27 -26.71 -6.19
CA LYS A 228 16.43 -27.05 -7.35
C LYS A 228 17.13 -27.96 -8.37
N ARG A 229 18.41 -27.74 -8.62
CA ARG A 229 19.20 -28.49 -9.61
C ARG A 229 19.83 -29.78 -9.05
N GLY A 230 19.83 -29.96 -7.72
CA GLY A 230 20.45 -31.12 -7.04
C GLY A 230 21.98 -31.17 -7.17
N LYS A 231 22.62 -30.09 -7.64
CA LYS A 231 24.07 -29.94 -7.75
C LYS A 231 24.50 -28.55 -7.31
N ARG A 232 25.71 -28.45 -6.77
CA ARG A 232 26.25 -27.14 -6.35
C ARG A 232 26.30 -26.18 -7.53
N VAL A 233 25.71 -24.99 -7.36
CA VAL A 233 25.70 -23.91 -8.33
C VAL A 233 26.63 -22.81 -7.81
N SER A 234 27.51 -22.31 -8.66
CA SER A 234 28.46 -21.24 -8.35
C SER A 234 27.92 -19.86 -8.78
N PHE A 235 28.58 -18.79 -8.35
CA PHE A 235 28.32 -17.43 -8.84
C PHE A 235 28.48 -17.36 -10.37
N ASN A 236 29.53 -17.96 -10.91
CA ASN A 236 29.78 -17.96 -12.36
C ASN A 236 28.67 -18.68 -13.16
N ASP A 237 28.14 -19.79 -12.64
CA ASP A 237 26.99 -20.46 -13.29
C ASP A 237 25.77 -19.52 -13.35
N CYS A 238 25.55 -18.73 -12.31
CA CYS A 238 24.47 -17.74 -12.30
C CYS A 238 24.73 -16.58 -13.28
N VAL A 239 25.96 -16.14 -13.41
CA VAL A 239 26.39 -15.12 -14.41
C VAL A 239 26.05 -15.59 -15.81
N GLU A 240 26.42 -16.84 -16.16
CA GLU A 240 26.11 -17.43 -17.47
C GLU A 240 24.58 -17.54 -17.70
N ASP A 241 23.81 -17.90 -16.68
CA ASP A 241 22.33 -17.92 -16.79
C ASP A 241 21.77 -16.52 -17.12
N ILE A 242 22.33 -15.45 -16.52
CA ILE A 242 21.90 -14.06 -16.78
C ILE A 242 22.29 -13.65 -18.20
N ARG A 243 23.52 -13.94 -18.63
CA ARG A 243 24.00 -13.68 -19.99
C ARG A 243 23.11 -14.35 -21.04
N ALA A 244 22.77 -15.61 -20.84
CA ALA A 244 21.86 -16.35 -21.73
C ALA A 244 20.48 -15.68 -21.81
N LYS A 245 19.96 -15.15 -20.70
CA LYS A 245 18.68 -14.41 -20.69
C LYS A 245 18.77 -13.08 -21.44
N ILE A 246 19.85 -12.35 -21.27
CA ILE A 246 20.10 -11.09 -22.02
C ILE A 246 20.14 -11.37 -23.52
N THR A 247 20.88 -12.41 -23.93
CA THR A 247 20.96 -12.84 -25.33
C THR A 247 19.57 -13.17 -25.89
N LYS A 248 18.79 -13.97 -25.16
CA LYS A 248 17.41 -14.33 -25.56
C LYS A 248 16.50 -13.10 -25.70
N LEU A 249 16.60 -12.12 -24.80
CA LEU A 249 15.82 -10.87 -24.91
C LEU A 249 16.26 -10.06 -26.15
N THR A 250 17.53 -10.08 -26.49
CA THR A 250 18.07 -9.38 -27.66
C THR A 250 17.59 -10.05 -28.96
N GLU A 251 17.65 -11.37 -29.05
CA GLU A 251 17.14 -12.15 -30.18
C GLU A 251 15.63 -11.96 -30.40
N GLN A 252 14.86 -11.75 -29.32
CA GLN A 252 13.43 -11.47 -29.37
C GLN A 252 13.09 -10.01 -29.69
N GLY A 253 14.05 -9.13 -29.97
CA GLY A 253 13.83 -7.70 -30.19
C GLY A 253 13.36 -6.93 -28.94
N ARG A 254 13.49 -7.51 -27.74
CA ARG A 254 13.05 -6.90 -26.48
C ARG A 254 14.13 -6.13 -25.75
N ASN A 255 15.34 -6.07 -26.29
CA ASN A 255 16.49 -5.35 -25.76
C ASN A 255 17.08 -4.35 -26.78
N GLU A 256 16.26 -3.76 -27.63
CA GLU A 256 16.68 -2.86 -28.72
C GLU A 256 17.51 -1.66 -28.24
N LYS A 257 17.22 -1.15 -27.04
CA LYS A 257 17.96 -0.03 -26.44
C LYS A 257 19.20 -0.47 -25.67
N GLY A 258 19.45 -1.77 -25.53
CA GLY A 258 20.54 -2.31 -24.72
C GLY A 258 20.37 -2.01 -23.22
N GLN A 259 19.10 -1.88 -22.72
CA GLN A 259 18.84 -1.59 -21.31
C GLN A 259 19.08 -2.79 -20.39
N ASN A 260 19.07 -4.02 -20.94
CA ASN A 260 19.54 -5.19 -20.19
C ASN A 260 20.98 -5.47 -20.61
N ALA A 261 21.92 -5.09 -19.77
CA ALA A 261 23.35 -5.14 -20.11
C ALA A 261 24.23 -5.53 -18.92
N GLU A 262 25.37 -6.09 -19.26
CA GLU A 262 26.49 -6.34 -18.36
C GLU A 262 27.51 -5.18 -18.50
N TYR A 263 28.04 -4.76 -17.37
CA TYR A 263 29.03 -3.70 -17.23
C TYR A 263 30.20 -4.18 -16.37
N ASN A 264 31.32 -3.48 -16.48
CA ASN A 264 32.49 -3.65 -15.62
C ASN A 264 32.52 -2.52 -14.57
N ARG A 265 33.23 -2.73 -13.44
CA ARG A 265 33.38 -1.69 -12.40
C ARG A 265 33.96 -0.36 -12.93
N LYS A 266 34.83 -0.40 -13.98
CA LYS A 266 35.36 0.81 -14.64
C LYS A 266 34.29 1.68 -15.29
N ASP A 267 33.12 1.11 -15.60
CA ASP A 267 32.00 1.84 -16.19
C ASP A 267 31.25 2.68 -15.15
N PHE A 268 31.60 2.53 -13.88
CA PHE A 268 31.03 3.28 -12.76
C PHE A 268 32.10 4.05 -11.99
N LYS A 269 31.67 5.11 -11.31
CA LYS A 269 32.51 5.86 -10.37
C LYS A 269 32.77 5.02 -9.12
N GLU A 270 34.01 4.98 -8.65
CA GLU A 270 34.45 4.21 -7.46
C GLU A 270 33.66 4.58 -6.18
N GLU A 271 33.23 5.82 -6.10
CA GLU A 271 32.38 6.33 -5.02
C GLU A 271 31.10 5.52 -4.81
N TYR A 272 30.52 4.97 -5.90
CA TYR A 272 29.35 4.11 -5.82
C TYR A 272 29.58 2.89 -4.92
N TYR A 273 30.72 2.23 -5.07
CA TYR A 273 31.04 1.03 -4.27
C TYR A 273 31.25 1.34 -2.80
N ILE A 274 31.88 2.48 -2.49
CA ILE A 274 32.10 2.95 -1.12
C ILE A 274 30.73 3.16 -0.44
N GLN A 275 29.84 3.87 -1.08
CA GLN A 275 28.50 4.17 -0.57
C GLN A 275 27.62 2.91 -0.47
N LEU A 276 27.74 2.00 -1.40
CA LEU A 276 27.02 0.72 -1.37
C LEU A 276 27.43 -0.13 -0.16
N LYS A 277 28.71 -0.14 0.21
CA LYS A 277 29.20 -0.83 1.42
C LYS A 277 28.69 -0.18 2.70
N GLU A 278 28.54 1.14 2.70
CA GLU A 278 27.99 1.86 3.84
C GLU A 278 26.50 1.50 4.05
N ASP A 279 25.69 1.51 2.98
CA ASP A 279 24.31 1.01 3.06
C ASP A 279 24.26 -0.44 3.55
N PHE A 280 25.17 -1.30 3.08
CA PHE A 280 25.23 -2.70 3.52
C PHE A 280 25.55 -2.84 5.01
N ARG A 281 26.44 -2.00 5.55
CA ARG A 281 26.77 -1.95 6.97
C ARG A 281 25.54 -1.58 7.81
N LEU A 282 24.83 -0.53 7.41
CA LEU A 282 23.61 -0.06 8.08
C LEU A 282 22.49 -1.12 8.04
N ILE A 283 22.25 -1.71 6.87
CA ILE A 283 21.23 -2.77 6.69
C ILE A 283 21.57 -3.98 7.56
N SER A 284 22.85 -4.40 7.61
CA SER A 284 23.29 -5.54 8.39
C SER A 284 23.12 -5.30 9.88
N ASN A 285 23.46 -4.11 10.37
CA ASN A 285 23.26 -3.72 11.77
C ASN A 285 21.77 -3.72 12.15
N LEU A 286 20.91 -3.13 11.32
CA LEU A 286 19.46 -3.14 11.53
C LEU A 286 18.91 -4.57 11.55
N TYR A 287 19.31 -5.39 10.59
CA TYR A 287 18.89 -6.78 10.54
C TYR A 287 19.29 -7.54 11.81
N ASP A 288 20.52 -7.39 12.27
CA ASP A 288 21.01 -8.11 13.46
C ASP A 288 20.30 -7.64 14.75
N ARG A 289 19.91 -6.38 14.86
CA ARG A 289 19.11 -5.84 15.97
C ARG A 289 17.68 -6.43 15.93
N TRP A 290 17.00 -6.37 14.78
CA TRP A 290 15.64 -6.85 14.63
C TRP A 290 15.53 -8.39 14.68
N ALA A 291 16.52 -9.12 14.20
CA ALA A 291 16.55 -10.58 14.30
C ALA A 291 16.66 -11.10 15.74
N LYS A 292 17.20 -10.27 16.65
CA LYS A 292 17.28 -10.58 18.09
C LYS A 292 16.02 -10.17 18.84
N ASN A 293 15.16 -9.34 18.27
CA ASN A 293 13.94 -8.90 18.94
C ASN A 293 12.85 -9.99 18.87
N PRO A 294 12.41 -10.52 20.03
CA PRO A 294 11.37 -11.54 20.08
C PRO A 294 9.93 -10.96 20.08
N GLN A 295 9.81 -9.65 20.26
CA GLN A 295 8.52 -8.99 20.52
C GLN A 295 7.84 -8.57 19.23
N ASP A 296 6.51 -8.71 19.18
CA ASP A 296 5.64 -8.09 18.18
C ASP A 296 4.32 -7.67 18.87
N PRO A 297 4.30 -6.51 19.57
CA PRO A 297 3.15 -6.08 20.37
C PRO A 297 1.86 -5.96 19.57
N LYS A 298 1.94 -5.54 18.30
CA LYS A 298 0.78 -5.47 17.41
C LYS A 298 0.19 -6.86 17.14
N PHE A 299 1.05 -7.84 16.92
CA PHE A 299 0.62 -9.22 16.72
C PHE A 299 0.10 -9.84 18.01
N ASP A 300 0.67 -9.49 19.16
CA ASP A 300 0.19 -9.93 20.48
C ASP A 300 -1.19 -9.33 20.78
N ALA A 301 -1.37 -8.02 20.60
CA ALA A 301 -2.66 -7.35 20.70
C ALA A 301 -3.72 -7.98 19.78
N PHE A 302 -3.34 -8.35 18.54
CA PHE A 302 -4.23 -9.08 17.65
C PHE A 302 -4.68 -10.41 18.26
N LYS A 303 -3.76 -11.23 18.76
CA LYS A 303 -4.06 -12.55 19.36
C LYS A 303 -4.99 -12.44 20.57
N GLU A 304 -4.80 -11.40 21.37
CA GLU A 304 -5.63 -11.12 22.55
C GLU A 304 -7.04 -10.70 22.16
N ASN A 305 -7.21 -9.90 21.11
CA ASN A 305 -8.47 -9.36 20.66
C ASN A 305 -9.30 -10.31 19.76
N ILE A 306 -8.77 -11.47 19.35
CA ILE A 306 -9.50 -12.40 18.47
C ILE A 306 -10.86 -12.79 19.08
N LYS A 307 -10.90 -13.24 20.34
CA LYS A 307 -12.14 -13.69 20.98
C LYS A 307 -12.97 -12.54 21.56
N PRO A 308 -12.43 -11.63 22.41
CA PRO A 308 -13.23 -10.64 23.09
C PRO A 308 -13.80 -9.55 22.18
N GLU A 309 -13.10 -9.20 21.11
CA GLU A 309 -13.52 -8.14 20.17
C GLU A 309 -13.97 -8.68 18.83
N LEU A 310 -13.10 -9.38 18.10
CA LEU A 310 -13.36 -9.77 16.71
C LEU A 310 -14.38 -10.90 16.58
N PHE A 311 -14.48 -11.76 17.58
CA PHE A 311 -15.50 -12.80 17.70
C PHE A 311 -16.42 -12.62 18.92
N ASN A 312 -16.60 -11.37 19.36
CA ASN A 312 -17.59 -11.06 20.39
C ASN A 312 -19.00 -11.44 19.92
N PRO A 313 -19.74 -12.33 20.60
CA PRO A 313 -21.05 -12.79 20.13
C PRO A 313 -22.09 -11.68 19.99
N GLN A 314 -21.95 -10.58 20.73
CA GLN A 314 -22.85 -9.43 20.64
C GLN A 314 -22.60 -8.55 19.42
N LYS A 315 -21.37 -8.59 18.86
CA LYS A 315 -20.94 -7.81 17.72
C LYS A 315 -20.85 -8.67 16.45
N ASN A 316 -20.14 -9.79 16.53
CA ASN A 316 -19.96 -10.73 15.42
C ASN A 316 -21.04 -11.80 15.42
N THR A 317 -22.24 -11.39 15.04
CA THR A 317 -23.44 -12.26 14.97
C THR A 317 -23.37 -13.25 13.80
N SER A 318 -22.66 -12.90 12.73
CA SER A 318 -22.44 -13.77 11.57
C SER A 318 -21.46 -14.92 11.84
N GLY A 319 -20.64 -14.83 12.90
CA GLY A 319 -19.54 -15.77 13.14
C GLY A 319 -18.42 -15.71 12.09
N LYS A 320 -18.38 -14.66 11.26
CA LYS A 320 -17.43 -14.49 10.17
C LYS A 320 -16.64 -13.18 10.31
N LEU A 321 -15.37 -13.23 9.90
CA LEU A 321 -14.41 -12.11 9.99
C LEU A 321 -13.63 -11.97 8.70
N VAL A 322 -13.47 -10.72 8.25
CA VAL A 322 -12.60 -10.37 7.13
C VAL A 322 -11.39 -9.62 7.66
N ILE A 323 -10.17 -10.06 7.30
CA ILE A 323 -8.92 -9.41 7.70
C ILE A 323 -8.14 -8.99 6.47
N PHE A 324 -7.78 -7.72 6.37
CA PHE A 324 -6.90 -7.18 5.35
C PHE A 324 -5.51 -6.85 5.90
N SER A 325 -4.45 -7.25 5.18
CA SER A 325 -3.07 -6.88 5.46
C SER A 325 -2.31 -6.62 4.15
N GLU A 326 -1.27 -5.79 4.16
CA GLU A 326 -0.48 -5.48 2.95
C GLU A 326 0.62 -6.54 2.66
N ALA A 327 0.99 -7.37 3.66
CA ALA A 327 2.13 -8.28 3.56
C ALA A 327 1.71 -9.75 3.57
N ILE A 328 2.15 -10.54 2.58
CA ILE A 328 1.86 -11.98 2.50
C ILE A 328 2.35 -12.72 3.75
N ASN A 329 3.53 -12.41 4.26
CA ASN A 329 4.08 -13.04 5.47
C ASN A 329 3.21 -12.73 6.70
N THR A 330 2.70 -11.50 6.80
CA THR A 330 1.75 -11.10 7.85
C THR A 330 0.47 -11.89 7.74
N VAL A 331 -0.12 -11.98 6.54
CA VAL A 331 -1.35 -12.78 6.29
C VAL A 331 -1.19 -14.22 6.75
N GLN A 332 -0.05 -14.86 6.48
CA GLN A 332 0.24 -16.22 6.91
C GLN A 332 0.38 -16.36 8.43
N SER A 333 0.98 -15.37 9.10
CA SER A 333 1.11 -15.35 10.56
C SER A 333 -0.24 -15.14 11.25
N LEU A 334 -1.06 -14.23 10.73
CA LEU A 334 -2.44 -14.02 11.20
C LEU A 334 -3.27 -15.30 11.06
N ALA A 335 -3.17 -16.00 9.94
CA ALA A 335 -3.88 -17.26 9.71
C ALA A 335 -3.49 -18.34 10.71
N ARG A 336 -2.19 -18.45 11.05
CA ARG A 336 -1.73 -19.39 12.10
C ARG A 336 -2.31 -19.03 13.47
N ALA A 337 -2.33 -17.74 13.84
CA ALA A 337 -2.88 -17.28 15.11
C ALA A 337 -4.39 -17.56 15.22
N VAL A 338 -5.14 -17.27 14.16
CA VAL A 338 -6.59 -17.54 14.08
C VAL A 338 -6.88 -19.03 14.20
N LYS A 339 -6.14 -19.88 13.47
CA LYS A 339 -6.26 -21.34 13.54
C LYS A 339 -5.94 -21.89 14.95
N ALA A 340 -4.93 -21.33 15.61
CA ALA A 340 -4.57 -21.71 16.98
C ALA A 340 -5.67 -21.38 18.01
N LYS A 341 -6.55 -20.43 17.72
CA LYS A 341 -7.73 -20.10 18.52
C LYS A 341 -8.97 -20.95 18.18
N GLY A 342 -8.86 -21.88 17.23
CA GLY A 342 -9.90 -22.83 16.83
C GLY A 342 -10.77 -22.40 15.65
N TYR A 343 -10.46 -21.28 14.98
CA TYR A 343 -11.21 -20.83 13.82
C TYR A 343 -10.62 -21.33 12.51
N LYS A 344 -11.46 -21.57 11.51
CA LYS A 344 -11.06 -22.01 10.19
C LYS A 344 -10.77 -20.79 9.30
N ALA A 345 -9.52 -20.61 8.90
CA ALA A 345 -9.07 -19.47 8.10
C ALA A 345 -8.80 -19.85 6.64
N LEU A 346 -9.38 -19.08 5.72
CA LEU A 346 -9.12 -19.08 4.29
C LEU A 346 -8.12 -17.94 3.98
N VAL A 347 -6.98 -18.27 3.39
CA VAL A 347 -5.95 -17.31 3.01
C VAL A 347 -6.02 -17.06 1.51
N ILE A 348 -6.21 -15.79 1.12
CA ILE A 348 -6.29 -15.38 -0.29
C ILE A 348 -5.20 -14.37 -0.60
N THR A 349 -4.45 -14.66 -1.65
CA THR A 349 -3.41 -13.82 -2.22
C THR A 349 -3.57 -13.76 -3.74
N ALA A 350 -2.80 -12.94 -4.42
CA ALA A 350 -2.82 -12.89 -5.87
C ALA A 350 -2.49 -14.24 -6.55
N ALA A 351 -1.79 -15.13 -5.85
CA ALA A 351 -1.39 -16.42 -6.41
C ALA A 351 -2.54 -17.46 -6.48
N ASN A 352 -3.58 -17.33 -5.63
CA ASN A 352 -4.64 -18.33 -5.54
C ASN A 352 -6.06 -17.72 -5.65
N ARG A 353 -6.19 -16.42 -5.94
CA ARG A 353 -7.49 -15.75 -5.98
C ARG A 353 -8.46 -16.42 -6.95
N ASP A 354 -8.03 -16.63 -8.19
CA ASP A 354 -8.91 -17.13 -9.27
C ASP A 354 -9.32 -18.60 -8.99
N GLU A 355 -8.43 -19.40 -8.44
CA GLU A 355 -8.71 -20.77 -8.02
C GLU A 355 -9.72 -20.84 -6.86
N MET A 356 -9.68 -19.87 -5.95
CA MET A 356 -10.51 -19.84 -4.74
C MET A 356 -11.81 -19.01 -4.90
N GLU A 357 -12.10 -18.45 -6.07
CA GLU A 357 -13.24 -17.57 -6.30
C GLU A 357 -14.57 -18.22 -5.87
N HIS A 358 -14.83 -19.44 -6.34
CA HIS A 358 -16.03 -20.19 -5.97
C HIS A 358 -16.11 -20.49 -4.44
N THR A 359 -14.97 -20.84 -3.83
CA THR A 359 -14.91 -21.06 -2.36
C THR A 359 -15.23 -19.77 -1.58
N ILE A 360 -14.78 -18.61 -2.09
CA ILE A 360 -15.11 -17.32 -1.48
C ILE A 360 -16.61 -17.06 -1.57
N GLU A 361 -17.22 -17.26 -2.73
CA GLU A 361 -18.65 -17.04 -2.97
C GLU A 361 -19.51 -17.93 -2.04
N GLU A 362 -19.28 -19.23 -2.04
CA GLU A 362 -20.02 -20.19 -1.22
C GLU A 362 -19.95 -19.88 0.29
N ASN A 363 -18.83 -19.31 0.77
CA ASN A 363 -18.60 -19.08 2.19
C ASN A 363 -18.86 -17.65 2.65
N PHE A 364 -18.73 -16.64 1.77
CA PHE A 364 -18.75 -15.24 2.17
C PHE A 364 -19.69 -14.32 1.39
N ASP A 365 -20.23 -14.74 0.25
CA ASP A 365 -21.20 -13.94 -0.52
C ASP A 365 -22.64 -14.25 -0.07
N ALA A 366 -23.37 -13.24 0.42
CA ALA A 366 -24.78 -13.40 0.80
C ALA A 366 -25.73 -13.42 -0.40
N ASN A 367 -25.27 -13.05 -1.58
CA ASN A 367 -26.03 -13.11 -2.85
C ASN A 367 -25.71 -14.36 -3.68
N TYR A 368 -24.90 -15.29 -3.15
CA TYR A 368 -24.62 -16.53 -3.84
C TYR A 368 -25.89 -17.38 -3.93
N GLU A 369 -26.29 -17.72 -5.18
CA GLU A 369 -27.54 -18.45 -5.46
C GLU A 369 -27.45 -19.96 -5.17
N GLY A 370 -26.24 -20.50 -4.98
CA GLY A 370 -26.02 -21.91 -4.68
C GLY A 370 -26.17 -22.24 -3.18
N VAL A 371 -25.72 -23.43 -2.82
CA VAL A 371 -25.72 -23.87 -1.41
C VAL A 371 -24.61 -23.20 -0.65
N TRP A 372 -24.99 -22.45 0.39
CA TRP A 372 -24.03 -21.80 1.27
C TRP A 372 -23.24 -22.82 2.08
N LYS A 373 -21.93 -22.59 2.19
CA LYS A 373 -21.03 -23.36 3.04
C LYS A 373 -20.56 -22.52 4.22
N ASP A 374 -20.18 -23.18 5.29
CA ASP A 374 -19.56 -22.58 6.49
C ASP A 374 -18.27 -23.30 6.85
N ASP A 375 -17.50 -23.63 5.79
CA ASP A 375 -16.19 -24.27 5.94
C ASP A 375 -15.18 -23.34 6.58
N TYR A 376 -15.35 -22.02 6.44
CA TYR A 376 -14.45 -21.00 6.93
C TYR A 376 -15.15 -19.92 7.73
N ASN A 377 -14.54 -19.56 8.89
CA ASN A 377 -14.98 -18.45 9.74
C ASN A 377 -14.26 -17.15 9.37
N VAL A 378 -13.02 -17.22 8.88
CA VAL A 378 -12.17 -16.06 8.63
C VAL A 378 -11.63 -16.10 7.21
N ILE A 379 -11.72 -14.99 6.51
CA ILE A 379 -10.95 -14.76 5.30
C ILE A 379 -9.84 -13.75 5.62
N ILE A 380 -8.60 -14.09 5.29
CA ILE A 380 -7.42 -13.25 5.49
C ILE A 380 -6.77 -13.01 4.14
N THR A 381 -6.67 -11.75 3.76
CA THR A 381 -6.30 -11.41 2.39
C THR A 381 -5.37 -10.20 2.32
N THR A 382 -4.71 -10.07 1.18
CA THR A 382 -4.05 -8.84 0.76
C THR A 382 -5.05 -7.93 0.03
N GLU A 383 -4.58 -6.83 -0.57
CA GLU A 383 -5.44 -5.93 -1.37
C GLU A 383 -6.18 -6.62 -2.53
N VAL A 384 -5.86 -7.86 -2.83
CA VAL A 384 -6.43 -8.60 -3.96
C VAL A 384 -7.94 -8.79 -3.89
N LEU A 385 -8.53 -8.79 -2.68
CA LEU A 385 -9.96 -8.84 -2.47
C LEU A 385 -10.61 -7.48 -2.15
N ALA A 386 -9.86 -6.39 -2.21
CA ALA A 386 -10.45 -5.05 -2.10
C ALA A 386 -11.39 -4.71 -3.28
N GLU A 387 -11.29 -5.46 -4.38
CA GLU A 387 -12.13 -5.30 -5.56
C GLU A 387 -12.65 -6.65 -6.08
N GLY A 388 -13.78 -6.63 -6.77
CA GLY A 388 -14.29 -7.74 -7.56
C GLY A 388 -14.98 -8.88 -6.79
N VAL A 389 -15.15 -8.80 -5.45
CA VAL A 389 -15.79 -9.86 -4.65
C VAL A 389 -16.81 -9.30 -3.66
N ASN A 390 -17.70 -10.16 -3.19
CA ASN A 390 -18.65 -9.86 -2.15
C ASN A 390 -18.29 -10.66 -0.89
N LEU A 391 -18.19 -9.98 0.26
CA LEU A 391 -17.84 -10.60 1.53
C LEU A 391 -18.89 -10.30 2.63
N HIS A 392 -20.12 -10.00 2.23
CA HIS A 392 -21.16 -9.44 3.08
C HIS A 392 -22.00 -10.48 3.83
N ARG A 393 -21.55 -11.75 3.87
CA ARG A 393 -21.94 -12.70 4.94
C ARG A 393 -21.14 -12.45 6.21
N ALA A 394 -20.00 -11.75 6.13
CA ALA A 394 -19.27 -11.28 7.31
C ALA A 394 -19.83 -9.92 7.74
N ASN A 395 -19.85 -9.68 9.05
CA ASN A 395 -20.22 -8.39 9.62
C ASN A 395 -19.13 -7.74 10.48
N VAL A 396 -17.94 -8.35 10.51
CA VAL A 396 -16.75 -7.78 11.16
C VAL A 396 -15.61 -7.74 10.17
N ILE A 397 -14.95 -6.57 10.07
CA ILE A 397 -13.77 -6.35 9.26
C ILE A 397 -12.64 -5.78 10.12
N LEU A 398 -11.46 -6.34 9.96
CA LEU A 398 -10.22 -5.84 10.55
C LEU A 398 -9.26 -5.37 9.46
N ASN A 399 -8.88 -4.11 9.48
CA ASN A 399 -7.75 -3.59 8.75
C ASN A 399 -6.50 -3.73 9.63
N TYR A 400 -5.80 -4.87 9.52
CA TYR A 400 -4.57 -5.11 10.27
C TYR A 400 -3.49 -4.10 9.87
N ASP A 401 -3.40 -3.80 8.58
CA ASP A 401 -2.65 -2.66 8.06
C ASP A 401 -3.63 -1.64 7.50
N THR A 402 -3.72 -0.49 8.17
CA THR A 402 -4.57 0.60 7.72
C THR A 402 -3.96 1.22 6.45
N PRO A 403 -4.70 1.25 5.33
CA PRO A 403 -4.13 1.74 4.07
C PRO A 403 -3.81 3.24 4.13
N TRP A 404 -2.69 3.64 3.52
CA TRP A 404 -2.33 5.05 3.37
C TRP A 404 -3.23 5.81 2.39
N ASN A 405 -4.11 5.10 1.72
CA ASN A 405 -5.11 5.65 0.83
C ASN A 405 -6.50 5.34 1.37
N SER A 406 -7.20 6.38 1.80
CA SER A 406 -8.57 6.30 2.33
C SER A 406 -9.54 5.63 1.36
N THR A 407 -9.39 5.83 0.04
CA THR A 407 -10.21 5.16 -0.96
C THR A 407 -10.07 3.63 -0.89
N ARG A 408 -8.87 3.12 -0.59
CA ARG A 408 -8.68 1.67 -0.38
C ARG A 408 -9.39 1.17 0.87
N LEU A 409 -9.37 1.95 1.94
CA LEU A 409 -10.12 1.62 3.15
C LEU A 409 -11.62 1.53 2.86
N MET A 410 -12.16 2.52 2.13
CA MET A 410 -13.56 2.50 1.67
C MET A 410 -13.86 1.28 0.78
N GLN A 411 -12.97 0.94 -0.15
CA GLN A 411 -13.11 -0.24 -1.00
C GLN A 411 -13.17 -1.53 -0.17
N ARG A 412 -12.26 -1.70 0.80
CA ARG A 412 -12.26 -2.86 1.72
C ARG A 412 -13.56 -2.96 2.50
N ILE A 413 -13.99 -1.88 3.14
CA ILE A 413 -15.24 -1.84 3.92
C ILE A 413 -16.45 -2.11 3.00
N GLY A 414 -16.45 -1.56 1.80
CA GLY A 414 -17.49 -1.79 0.80
C GLY A 414 -17.62 -3.24 0.32
N ARG A 415 -16.68 -4.13 0.63
CA ARG A 415 -16.84 -5.58 0.37
C ARG A 415 -17.77 -6.26 1.38
N VAL A 416 -17.77 -5.77 2.60
CA VAL A 416 -18.58 -6.29 3.72
C VAL A 416 -19.87 -5.48 3.87
N ASN A 417 -19.79 -4.16 3.78
CA ASN A 417 -20.92 -3.25 3.88
C ASN A 417 -21.65 -3.13 2.52
N ARG A 418 -22.54 -4.07 2.23
CA ARG A 418 -23.28 -4.15 0.97
C ARG A 418 -24.78 -4.38 1.19
N ILE A 419 -25.57 -3.92 0.22
CA ILE A 419 -27.00 -4.27 0.15
C ILE A 419 -27.15 -5.79 0.01
N GLY A 420 -28.11 -6.36 0.72
CA GLY A 420 -28.32 -7.82 0.75
C GLY A 420 -27.59 -8.51 1.90
N SER A 421 -26.79 -7.80 2.71
CA SER A 421 -26.29 -8.33 3.98
C SER A 421 -27.45 -8.78 4.87
N LYS A 422 -27.25 -9.86 5.61
CA LYS A 422 -28.21 -10.34 6.60
C LYS A 422 -28.04 -9.68 7.97
N GLU A 423 -26.93 -8.97 8.16
CA GLU A 423 -26.57 -8.34 9.42
C GLU A 423 -26.88 -6.84 9.38
N PRO A 424 -27.53 -6.29 10.42
CA PRO A 424 -27.91 -4.86 10.45
C PRO A 424 -26.72 -3.93 10.71
N PHE A 425 -25.62 -4.45 11.25
CA PHE A 425 -24.43 -3.69 11.61
C PHE A 425 -23.16 -4.34 11.06
N VAL A 426 -22.24 -3.49 10.57
CA VAL A 426 -20.87 -3.87 10.21
C VAL A 426 -19.90 -3.18 11.17
N TYR A 427 -19.12 -3.97 11.89
CA TYR A 427 -18.12 -3.49 12.83
C TYR A 427 -16.76 -3.39 12.15
N VAL A 428 -16.22 -2.17 12.13
CA VAL A 428 -14.92 -1.88 11.51
C VAL A 428 -13.87 -1.72 12.59
N TYR A 429 -12.80 -2.50 12.50
CA TYR A 429 -11.63 -2.43 13.38
C TYR A 429 -10.40 -2.04 12.57
N ASN A 430 -9.58 -1.14 13.12
CA ASN A 430 -8.32 -0.71 12.52
C ASN A 430 -7.19 -0.83 13.55
N PHE A 431 -6.01 -1.33 13.11
CA PHE A 431 -4.79 -1.01 13.80
C PHE A 431 -4.24 0.30 13.23
N MET A 432 -4.07 1.29 14.09
CA MET A 432 -3.48 2.56 13.70
C MET A 432 -1.96 2.44 13.68
N PRO A 433 -1.25 3.22 12.82
CA PRO A 433 0.21 3.29 12.87
C PRO A 433 0.69 3.82 14.21
N SER A 434 1.94 3.51 14.57
CA SER A 434 2.59 4.08 15.75
C SER A 434 2.71 5.60 15.63
N ALA A 435 2.86 6.30 16.75
CA ALA A 435 3.06 7.75 16.76
C ALA A 435 4.32 8.15 15.98
N GLU A 436 5.37 7.36 16.08
CA GLU A 436 6.65 7.54 15.38
C GLU A 436 6.48 7.32 13.87
N GLY A 437 5.78 6.26 13.46
CA GLY A 437 5.48 6.00 12.05
C GLY A 437 4.62 7.10 11.43
N ASP A 438 3.60 7.58 12.13
CA ASP A 438 2.76 8.67 11.64
C ASP A 438 3.53 10.00 11.55
N ALA A 439 4.41 10.30 12.52
CA ALA A 439 5.25 11.49 12.48
C ALA A 439 6.11 11.56 11.21
N GLN A 440 6.70 10.42 10.79
CA GLN A 440 7.57 10.34 9.62
C GLN A 440 6.80 10.44 8.29
N ILE A 441 5.67 9.77 8.20
CA ILE A 441 4.93 9.65 6.94
C ILE A 441 3.67 10.51 6.87
N GLN A 442 3.27 11.10 8.02
CA GLN A 442 2.05 11.89 8.17
C GLN A 442 0.81 11.16 7.61
N LEU A 443 0.75 9.86 7.87
CA LEU A 443 -0.22 8.95 7.26
C LEU A 443 -1.63 9.29 7.68
N VAL A 444 -1.89 9.29 8.98
CA VAL A 444 -3.22 9.53 9.57
C VAL A 444 -3.78 10.82 9.04
N ARG A 445 -2.96 11.85 9.04
CA ARG A 445 -3.37 13.18 8.59
C ARG A 445 -3.63 13.26 7.08
N LYS A 446 -2.76 12.68 6.25
CA LYS A 446 -2.96 12.68 4.79
C LYS A 446 -4.19 11.88 4.41
N ALA A 447 -4.41 10.74 5.07
CA ALA A 447 -5.59 9.91 4.87
C ALA A 447 -6.85 10.66 5.30
N HIS A 448 -6.83 11.30 6.48
CA HIS A 448 -7.95 12.10 6.99
C HIS A 448 -8.30 13.27 6.06
N THR A 449 -7.30 14.04 5.61
CA THR A 449 -7.54 15.18 4.69
C THR A 449 -8.14 14.71 3.35
N LYS A 450 -7.63 13.61 2.78
CA LYS A 450 -8.17 13.04 1.54
C LYS A 450 -9.59 12.54 1.72
N LEU A 451 -9.87 11.90 2.85
CA LEU A 451 -11.19 11.38 3.15
C LEU A 451 -12.21 12.51 3.33
N GLN A 452 -11.85 13.57 4.07
CA GLN A 452 -12.68 14.75 4.23
C GLN A 452 -12.99 15.41 2.87
N SER A 453 -11.98 15.56 2.01
CA SER A 453 -12.19 16.08 0.67
C SER A 453 -13.13 15.20 -0.15
N PHE A 454 -13.04 13.88 0.02
CA PHE A 454 -13.93 12.92 -0.63
C PHE A 454 -15.36 13.03 -0.10
N HIS A 455 -15.56 13.09 1.23
CA HIS A 455 -16.87 13.28 1.85
C HIS A 455 -17.54 14.58 1.40
N VAL A 456 -16.76 15.67 1.33
CA VAL A 456 -17.27 16.95 0.85
C VAL A 456 -17.64 16.93 -0.63
N LEU A 457 -16.85 16.24 -1.47
CA LEU A 457 -17.11 16.14 -2.91
C LEU A 457 -18.29 15.25 -3.24
N PHE A 458 -18.37 14.10 -2.58
CA PHE A 458 -19.29 13.03 -2.96
C PHE A 458 -20.38 12.77 -1.93
N GLY A 459 -20.26 13.29 -0.70
CA GLY A 459 -21.08 12.95 0.47
C GLY A 459 -20.81 11.52 0.93
N GLU A 460 -20.84 11.25 2.20
CA GLU A 460 -20.74 9.90 2.78
C GLU A 460 -21.62 9.81 4.02
N ASP A 461 -22.11 8.60 4.26
CA ASP A 461 -23.08 8.35 5.34
C ASP A 461 -22.41 7.78 6.60
N SER A 462 -21.10 7.50 6.57
CA SER A 462 -20.41 6.81 7.66
C SER A 462 -18.96 7.26 7.82
N LYS A 463 -18.54 7.37 9.07
CA LYS A 463 -17.13 7.53 9.45
C LYS A 463 -16.41 6.20 9.25
N ILE A 464 -15.24 6.21 8.63
CA ILE A 464 -14.52 4.98 8.29
C ILE A 464 -13.07 4.93 8.75
N PHE A 465 -12.46 6.09 9.02
CA PHE A 465 -11.06 6.18 9.41
C PHE A 465 -10.88 6.62 10.87
N SER A 466 -11.58 7.67 11.30
CA SER A 466 -11.56 8.15 12.69
C SER A 466 -12.91 8.71 13.11
N GLU A 467 -13.16 8.81 14.42
CA GLU A 467 -14.37 9.42 14.96
C GLU A 467 -14.43 10.95 14.74
N GLU A 468 -13.29 11.58 14.43
CA GLU A 468 -13.18 13.01 14.17
C GLU A 468 -13.63 13.40 12.75
N GLU A 469 -13.97 12.43 11.91
CA GLU A 469 -14.48 12.71 10.55
C GLU A 469 -15.79 13.49 10.59
N SER A 470 -15.86 14.55 9.77
CA SER A 470 -17.09 15.30 9.58
C SER A 470 -17.96 14.66 8.51
N MET A 471 -19.18 14.37 8.89
CA MET A 471 -20.21 13.89 7.96
C MET A 471 -20.82 15.06 7.21
N VAL A 472 -20.97 14.92 5.90
CA VAL A 472 -21.66 15.89 5.06
C VAL A 472 -22.77 15.18 4.30
N HIS A 473 -23.99 15.35 4.75
CA HIS A 473 -25.19 14.84 4.10
C HIS A 473 -25.67 15.89 3.08
N TYR A 474 -25.76 15.49 1.83
CA TYR A 474 -26.43 16.26 0.80
C TYR A 474 -27.79 15.62 0.55
N GLY A 475 -28.83 16.22 1.14
CA GLY A 475 -30.22 15.82 0.93
C GLY A 475 -30.81 16.46 -0.33
#